data_37dc9528ed10dafe829443630006c892
#
_entry.id   37dc9528ed10dafe829443630006c892
#
_cell.length_a   1.000
_cell.length_b   1.000
_cell.length_c   1.000
_cell.angle_alpha   90.00
_cell.angle_beta   90.00
_cell.angle_gamma   90.00
#
_symmetry.space_group_name_H-M   'P 1'
#
loop_
_entity.id
_entity.type
_entity.pdbx_description
1 polymer ?
#
loop_
_entity_poly.entity_id
_entity_poly.type
_entity_poly.pdbx_seq_one_letter_code
_entity_poly.pdbx_strand_id
1 'polypeptide(L)'
;MAKKEKKEGFDNKSESNSSSKIEDALREIKAKFGDESIMKLGETPKVDVGVIPSGSIGLDAALGVGGFPRGRIIEIFGPESSGKTTLSLHAVAEAQKLGGICAFIDAEHALDPEYARKIGVKIDELLVSQPDTGEQALEIVESLVRSGKIDIIVIDSVAALTPKDEIEGEMGQSHMGKQARLMSQALRKLTAITAKSKTIVIFINQIRMQIGVMFGNPETTPGGKALKFYTSVRLDIRRIAQIKKGEEIMGGRHRVKVVKNKVAAPFKQTEFDLMYNEGISTEGEILALGEKFGTIQKSGNSYKYGESTIGRGYDAARQALREDKKLSDQILKEIRARLKEV
;
A
#
# COMPACT_ATOMS: atom_id res chain seq x y z
N MET A 1 64.49 15.86 42.29
CA MET A 1 64.54 15.56 40.83
C MET A 1 63.13 15.30 40.34
N ALA A 2 62.51 16.32 39.73
CA ALA A 2 61.17 16.23 39.22
C ALA A 2 61.21 16.11 37.68
N LYS A 3 60.67 15.00 37.12
CA LYS A 3 60.51 14.79 35.70
C LYS A 3 59.29 15.60 35.22
N LYS A 4 59.51 16.56 34.30
CA LYS A 4 58.49 17.23 33.52
C LYS A 4 58.01 16.26 32.42
N GLU A 5 56.73 15.87 32.47
CA GLU A 5 56.04 15.27 31.35
C GLU A 5 55.59 16.34 30.37
N LYS A 6 56.05 16.22 29.14
CA LYS A 6 55.56 17.00 27.97
C LYS A 6 54.23 16.44 27.55
N LYS A 7 53.17 17.25 27.65
CA LYS A 7 51.91 17.02 26.92
C LYS A 7 52.13 17.42 25.45
N GLU A 8 52.12 16.45 24.57
CA GLU A 8 52.01 16.64 23.12
C GLU A 8 50.60 17.14 22.80
N GLY A 9 50.52 18.35 22.24
CA GLY A 9 49.28 18.90 21.71
C GLY A 9 48.94 18.19 20.38
N PHE A 10 47.85 17.49 20.36
CA PHE A 10 47.28 16.96 19.12
C PHE A 10 46.80 18.13 18.24
N ASP A 11 47.26 18.14 16.98
CA ASP A 11 47.06 19.18 15.99
C ASP A 11 45.59 19.33 15.58
N ASN A 12 44.92 20.39 16.00
CA ASN A 12 43.58 20.83 15.57
C ASN A 12 43.57 21.46 14.15
N LYS A 13 44.66 21.39 13.39
CA LYS A 13 44.78 21.97 12.05
C LYS A 13 44.31 21.05 10.90
N SER A 14 44.17 19.73 11.13
CA SER A 14 43.74 18.79 10.11
C SER A 14 42.22 18.75 9.93
N GLU A 15 41.44 19.02 10.98
CA GLU A 15 39.98 18.99 10.94
C GLU A 15 39.35 20.21 10.24
N SER A 16 39.94 21.41 10.38
CA SER A 16 39.45 22.61 9.71
C SER A 16 39.65 22.60 8.20
N ASN A 17 40.69 21.91 7.71
CA ASN A 17 41.01 21.82 6.27
C ASN A 17 40.18 20.75 5.57
N SER A 18 39.65 19.77 6.28
CA SER A 18 38.76 18.74 5.72
C SER A 18 37.31 19.24 5.63
N SER A 19 36.82 20.05 6.59
CA SER A 19 35.46 20.59 6.52
C SER A 19 35.30 21.62 5.39
N SER A 20 36.30 22.49 5.15
CA SER A 20 36.26 23.44 4.04
C SER A 20 36.20 22.76 2.67
N LYS A 21 36.97 21.69 2.48
CA LYS A 21 36.96 20.92 1.24
C LYS A 21 35.60 20.23 0.98
N ILE A 22 34.92 19.79 2.04
CA ILE A 22 33.57 19.21 1.91
C ILE A 22 32.56 20.30 1.56
N GLU A 23 32.64 21.47 2.15
CA GLU A 23 31.77 22.60 1.83
C GLU A 23 31.95 23.09 0.38
N ASP A 24 33.18 23.14 -0.14
CA ASP A 24 33.45 23.49 -1.50
C ASP A 24 32.87 22.43 -2.47
N ALA A 25 33.04 21.14 -2.19
CA ALA A 25 32.44 20.06 -2.95
C ALA A 25 30.90 20.12 -2.94
N LEU A 26 30.28 20.45 -1.78
CA LEU A 26 28.85 20.64 -1.69
C LEU A 26 28.36 21.81 -2.52
N ARG A 27 29.09 22.93 -2.58
CA ARG A 27 28.78 24.06 -3.45
C ARG A 27 28.88 23.70 -4.94
N GLU A 28 29.93 23.00 -5.34
CA GLU A 28 30.09 22.54 -6.72
C GLU A 28 28.96 21.60 -7.15
N ILE A 29 28.56 20.64 -6.28
CA ILE A 29 27.44 19.73 -6.53
C ILE A 29 26.14 20.51 -6.70
N LYS A 30 25.86 21.46 -5.79
CA LYS A 30 24.65 22.29 -5.85
C LYS A 30 24.63 23.20 -7.10
N ALA A 31 25.76 23.81 -7.44
CA ALA A 31 25.88 24.63 -8.64
C ALA A 31 25.66 23.83 -9.93
N LYS A 32 26.14 22.58 -9.98
CA LYS A 32 26.04 21.70 -11.17
C LYS A 32 24.69 21.00 -11.29
N PHE A 33 24.09 20.59 -10.19
CA PHE A 33 22.92 19.69 -10.18
C PHE A 33 21.67 20.30 -9.51
N GLY A 34 21.77 21.54 -8.99
CA GLY A 34 20.69 22.23 -8.26
C GLY A 34 20.80 22.06 -6.73
N ASP A 35 20.14 22.97 -5.99
CA ASP A 35 20.25 23.04 -4.50
C ASP A 35 19.74 21.79 -3.79
N GLU A 36 18.77 21.09 -4.41
CA GLU A 36 18.19 19.86 -3.84
C GLU A 36 19.03 18.59 -4.13
N SER A 37 20.13 18.71 -4.86
CA SER A 37 20.94 17.56 -5.28
C SER A 37 21.65 16.87 -4.13
N ILE A 38 21.97 17.60 -3.07
CA ILE A 38 22.61 17.09 -1.86
C ILE A 38 22.18 17.89 -0.64
N MET A 39 21.84 17.20 0.45
CA MET A 39 21.44 17.80 1.73
C MET A 39 21.88 16.91 2.89
N LYS A 40 22.02 17.48 4.07
CA LYS A 40 22.22 16.70 5.30
C LYS A 40 20.89 16.08 5.71
N LEU A 41 20.88 14.81 6.08
CA LEU A 41 19.66 14.09 6.46
C LEU A 41 18.92 14.76 7.63
N GLY A 42 19.63 15.37 8.56
CA GLY A 42 19.05 16.12 9.69
C GLY A 42 18.42 17.47 9.31
N GLU A 43 18.78 18.04 8.15
CA GLU A 43 18.20 19.26 7.60
C GLU A 43 16.98 18.97 6.71
N THR A 44 16.78 17.69 6.38
CA THR A 44 15.57 17.25 5.66
C THR A 44 14.40 17.43 6.62
N PRO A 45 13.38 18.27 6.30
CA PRO A 45 12.17 18.28 7.10
C PRO A 45 11.69 16.84 7.20
N LYS A 46 11.23 16.40 8.39
CA LYS A 46 10.56 15.09 8.52
C LYS A 46 9.59 15.03 7.37
N VAL A 47 9.86 14.13 6.40
CA VAL A 47 9.02 14.02 5.22
C VAL A 47 7.68 13.57 5.77
N ASP A 48 6.78 14.54 5.93
CA ASP A 48 5.38 14.24 6.14
C ASP A 48 4.94 13.53 4.85
N VAL A 49 4.98 12.21 4.92
CA VAL A 49 4.62 11.37 3.78
C VAL A 49 3.12 11.50 3.68
N GLY A 50 2.65 12.43 2.84
CA GLY A 50 1.24 12.52 2.52
C GLY A 50 0.72 11.12 2.19
N VAL A 51 -0.46 10.78 2.70
CA VAL A 51 -1.04 9.45 2.54
C VAL A 51 -2.44 9.52 1.94
N ILE A 52 -2.89 8.41 1.39
CA ILE A 52 -4.28 8.17 1.03
C ILE A 52 -4.75 6.98 1.88
N PRO A 53 -5.86 7.12 2.64
CA PRO A 53 -6.40 6.02 3.42
C PRO A 53 -6.65 4.77 2.56
N SER A 54 -6.48 3.60 3.13
CA SER A 54 -6.71 2.33 2.43
C SER A 54 -8.19 1.93 2.38
N GLY A 55 -9.03 2.61 3.17
CA GLY A 55 -10.41 2.20 3.42
C GLY A 55 -10.54 1.24 4.61
N SER A 56 -9.43 0.78 5.19
CA SER A 56 -9.39 -0.05 6.40
C SER A 56 -8.64 0.66 7.51
N ILE A 57 -9.30 0.87 8.65
CA ILE A 57 -8.74 1.52 9.84
C ILE A 57 -7.53 0.74 10.37
N GLY A 58 -7.67 -0.58 10.43
CA GLY A 58 -6.63 -1.47 10.91
C GLY A 58 -5.41 -1.51 9.98
N LEU A 59 -5.63 -1.46 8.65
CA LEU A 59 -4.54 -1.44 7.69
C LEU A 59 -3.80 -0.11 7.71
N ASP A 60 -4.51 1.01 7.81
CA ASP A 60 -3.90 2.34 7.92
C ASP A 60 -2.98 2.43 9.15
N ALA A 61 -3.41 1.86 10.28
CA ALA A 61 -2.57 1.74 11.47
C ALA A 61 -1.39 0.77 11.28
N ALA A 62 -1.60 -0.37 10.61
CA ALA A 62 -0.54 -1.34 10.34
C ALA A 62 0.53 -0.79 9.40
N LEU A 63 0.17 0.09 8.45
CA LEU A 63 1.08 0.81 7.58
C LEU A 63 1.95 1.83 8.34
N GLY A 64 1.54 2.27 9.53
CA GLY A 64 2.31 3.09 10.45
C GLY A 64 2.38 4.58 10.08
N VAL A 65 1.87 4.96 8.91
CA VAL A 65 1.80 6.36 8.43
C VAL A 65 0.36 6.81 8.19
N GLY A 66 -0.64 5.95 8.45
CA GLY A 66 -2.05 6.28 8.36
C GLY A 66 -2.68 6.08 6.98
N GLY A 67 -2.05 5.32 6.10
CA GLY A 67 -2.56 5.01 4.77
C GLY A 67 -1.47 4.62 3.77
N PHE A 68 -1.83 4.55 2.50
CA PHE A 68 -0.88 4.34 1.42
C PHE A 68 0.00 5.57 1.20
N PRO A 69 1.35 5.43 1.27
CA PRO A 69 2.26 6.57 1.15
C PRO A 69 2.31 7.12 -0.27
N ARG A 70 2.13 8.43 -0.43
CA ARG A 70 2.25 9.13 -1.71
C ARG A 70 3.67 9.06 -2.26
N GLY A 71 3.77 9.03 -3.59
CA GLY A 71 5.06 8.96 -4.27
C GLY A 71 5.75 7.60 -4.15
N ARG A 72 4.98 6.52 -3.89
CA ARG A 72 5.52 5.19 -3.67
C ARG A 72 4.86 4.13 -4.55
N ILE A 73 5.66 3.12 -4.88
CA ILE A 73 5.20 1.90 -5.54
C ILE A 73 4.85 0.89 -4.46
N ILE A 74 3.66 0.31 -4.58
CA ILE A 74 3.06 -0.64 -3.64
C ILE A 74 2.74 -1.93 -4.40
N GLU A 75 2.95 -3.07 -3.79
CA GLU A 75 2.47 -4.37 -4.29
C GLU A 75 1.45 -4.95 -3.32
N ILE A 76 0.28 -5.30 -3.84
CA ILE A 76 -0.76 -6.06 -3.13
C ILE A 76 -0.82 -7.43 -3.78
N PHE A 77 -0.47 -8.49 -3.04
CA PHE A 77 -0.44 -9.83 -3.57
C PHE A 77 -1.15 -10.83 -2.65
N GLY A 78 -1.60 -11.93 -3.22
CA GLY A 78 -2.32 -12.97 -2.51
C GLY A 78 -2.94 -13.98 -3.47
N PRO A 79 -3.56 -15.04 -2.92
CA PRO A 79 -4.31 -16.02 -3.71
C PRO A 79 -5.43 -15.38 -4.51
N GLU A 80 -6.00 -16.14 -5.44
CA GLU A 80 -7.23 -15.74 -6.14
C GLU A 80 -8.36 -15.50 -5.13
N SER A 81 -9.26 -14.56 -5.44
CA SER A 81 -10.40 -14.19 -4.60
C SER A 81 -10.02 -13.78 -3.16
N SER A 82 -8.79 -13.31 -2.93
CA SER A 82 -8.34 -12.82 -1.62
C SER A 82 -8.70 -11.35 -1.34
N GLY A 83 -9.34 -10.63 -2.27
CA GLY A 83 -9.76 -9.23 -2.09
C GLY A 83 -8.74 -8.18 -2.51
N LYS A 84 -7.77 -8.52 -3.36
CA LYS A 84 -6.73 -7.58 -3.87
C LYS A 84 -7.34 -6.40 -4.61
N THR A 85 -8.16 -6.68 -5.61
CA THR A 85 -8.88 -5.66 -6.41
C THR A 85 -9.80 -4.84 -5.54
N THR A 86 -10.55 -5.47 -4.63
CA THR A 86 -11.44 -4.79 -3.69
C THR A 86 -10.68 -3.78 -2.81
N LEU A 87 -9.55 -4.17 -2.22
CA LEU A 87 -8.72 -3.27 -1.42
C LEU A 87 -8.17 -2.10 -2.25
N SER A 88 -7.77 -2.35 -3.49
CA SER A 88 -7.29 -1.31 -4.40
C SER A 88 -8.40 -0.34 -4.81
N LEU A 89 -9.62 -0.83 -5.04
CA LEU A 89 -10.79 0.02 -5.33
C LEU A 89 -11.19 0.87 -4.12
N HIS A 90 -11.06 0.36 -2.89
CA HIS A 90 -11.24 1.19 -1.69
C HIS A 90 -10.23 2.34 -1.64
N ALA A 91 -8.95 2.08 -1.94
CA ALA A 91 -7.94 3.13 -2.01
C ALA A 91 -8.27 4.19 -3.09
N VAL A 92 -8.79 3.76 -4.24
CA VAL A 92 -9.29 4.66 -5.30
C VAL A 92 -10.45 5.51 -4.78
N ALA A 93 -11.44 4.89 -4.12
CA ALA A 93 -12.59 5.60 -3.55
C ALA A 93 -12.17 6.63 -2.49
N GLU A 94 -11.22 6.28 -1.63
CA GLU A 94 -10.68 7.20 -0.62
C GLU A 94 -9.90 8.37 -1.28
N ALA A 95 -9.12 8.11 -2.34
CA ALA A 95 -8.47 9.16 -3.10
C ALA A 95 -9.45 10.13 -3.74
N GLN A 96 -10.51 9.61 -4.36
CA GLN A 96 -11.58 10.44 -4.97
C GLN A 96 -12.35 11.25 -3.94
N LYS A 97 -12.57 10.74 -2.72
CA LYS A 97 -13.16 11.52 -1.60
C LYS A 97 -12.30 12.72 -1.22
N LEU A 98 -10.98 12.62 -1.40
CA LEU A 98 -10.04 13.73 -1.19
C LEU A 98 -9.90 14.66 -2.42
N GLY A 99 -10.70 14.45 -3.46
CA GLY A 99 -10.63 15.20 -4.72
C GLY A 99 -9.52 14.75 -5.67
N GLY A 100 -8.93 13.57 -5.41
CA GLY A 100 -7.84 13.03 -6.21
C GLY A 100 -8.30 12.41 -7.54
N ILE A 101 -7.44 12.48 -8.55
CA ILE A 101 -7.64 11.86 -9.86
C ILE A 101 -7.01 10.47 -9.85
N CYS A 102 -7.77 9.47 -10.28
CA CYS A 102 -7.37 8.06 -10.22
C CYS A 102 -7.42 7.40 -11.59
N ALA A 103 -6.53 6.43 -11.82
CA ALA A 103 -6.53 5.61 -13.01
C ALA A 103 -6.47 4.11 -12.65
N PHE A 104 -7.10 3.29 -13.47
CA PHE A 104 -7.13 1.83 -13.35
C PHE A 104 -6.71 1.20 -14.67
N ILE A 105 -5.61 0.47 -14.66
CA ILE A 105 -5.09 -0.27 -15.80
C ILE A 105 -5.57 -1.71 -15.65
N ASP A 106 -6.65 -2.03 -16.35
CA ASP A 106 -7.34 -3.31 -16.30
C ASP A 106 -6.77 -4.27 -17.35
N ALA A 107 -5.63 -4.86 -17.06
CA ALA A 107 -4.98 -5.84 -17.95
C ALA A 107 -5.64 -7.22 -17.93
N GLU A 108 -6.50 -7.51 -16.94
CA GLU A 108 -7.29 -8.76 -16.89
C GLU A 108 -8.63 -8.61 -17.60
N HIS A 109 -9.05 -7.40 -18.01
CA HIS A 109 -10.37 -7.10 -18.60
C HIS A 109 -11.55 -7.56 -17.72
N ALA A 110 -11.41 -7.42 -16.41
CA ALA A 110 -12.34 -8.01 -15.42
C ALA A 110 -12.91 -6.98 -14.43
N LEU A 111 -12.69 -5.69 -14.64
CA LEU A 111 -13.22 -4.63 -13.77
C LEU A 111 -14.75 -4.55 -13.92
N ASP A 112 -15.47 -4.81 -12.82
CA ASP A 112 -16.92 -4.64 -12.74
C ASP A 112 -17.26 -3.22 -12.26
N PRO A 113 -17.86 -2.36 -13.11
CA PRO A 113 -18.23 -0.99 -12.75
C PRO A 113 -19.28 -0.92 -11.64
N GLU A 114 -20.23 -1.87 -11.62
CA GLU A 114 -21.28 -1.89 -10.60
C GLU A 114 -20.72 -2.26 -9.24
N TYR A 115 -19.77 -3.18 -9.19
CA TYR A 115 -19.07 -3.50 -7.96
C TYR A 115 -18.19 -2.34 -7.49
N ALA A 116 -17.47 -1.68 -8.40
CA ALA A 116 -16.69 -0.49 -8.07
C ALA A 116 -17.57 0.64 -7.48
N ARG A 117 -18.77 0.87 -8.07
CA ARG A 117 -19.75 1.84 -7.55
C ARG A 117 -20.22 1.47 -6.14
N LYS A 118 -20.49 0.20 -5.86
CA LYS A 118 -20.90 -0.27 -4.52
C LYS A 118 -19.83 -0.07 -3.46
N ILE A 119 -18.55 -0.15 -3.84
CA ILE A 119 -17.41 0.15 -2.96
C ILE A 119 -17.30 1.66 -2.69
N GLY A 120 -17.90 2.50 -3.52
CA GLY A 120 -17.87 3.95 -3.37
C GLY A 120 -16.99 4.67 -4.38
N VAL A 121 -16.51 3.95 -5.42
CA VAL A 121 -15.78 4.56 -6.53
C VAL A 121 -16.75 5.39 -7.39
N LYS A 122 -16.39 6.64 -7.65
CA LYS A 122 -17.05 7.48 -8.64
C LYS A 122 -16.58 7.05 -10.01
N ILE A 123 -17.33 6.15 -10.64
CA ILE A 123 -16.94 5.51 -11.91
C ILE A 123 -16.82 6.50 -13.07
N ASP A 124 -17.61 7.57 -13.06
CA ASP A 124 -17.59 8.61 -14.08
C ASP A 124 -16.33 9.48 -14.02
N GLU A 125 -15.61 9.48 -12.88
CA GLU A 125 -14.36 10.21 -12.66
C GLU A 125 -13.12 9.29 -12.74
N LEU A 126 -13.29 7.96 -12.88
CA LEU A 126 -12.20 7.01 -12.93
C LEU A 126 -11.69 6.83 -14.36
N LEU A 127 -10.41 7.10 -14.59
CA LEU A 127 -9.76 6.79 -15.86
C LEU A 127 -9.50 5.30 -15.94
N VAL A 128 -9.99 4.64 -16.99
CA VAL A 128 -9.78 3.19 -17.20
C VAL A 128 -9.06 2.98 -18.52
N SER A 129 -8.06 2.10 -18.52
CA SER A 129 -7.37 1.64 -19.73
C SER A 129 -7.28 0.13 -19.71
N GLN A 130 -7.54 -0.48 -20.87
CA GLN A 130 -7.45 -1.92 -21.10
C GLN A 130 -6.42 -2.19 -22.22
N PRO A 131 -5.14 -2.24 -21.85
CA PRO A 131 -4.05 -2.39 -22.83
C PRO A 131 -3.93 -3.83 -23.31
N ASP A 132 -3.54 -4.01 -24.58
CA ASP A 132 -3.35 -5.32 -25.21
C ASP A 132 -2.00 -5.96 -24.82
N THR A 133 -0.98 -5.14 -24.47
CA THR A 133 0.37 -5.61 -24.15
C THR A 133 0.90 -5.02 -22.84
N GLY A 134 1.84 -5.73 -22.23
CA GLY A 134 2.51 -5.22 -21.02
C GLY A 134 3.31 -3.95 -21.26
N GLU A 135 3.92 -3.79 -22.45
CA GLU A 135 4.62 -2.58 -22.86
C GLU A 135 3.67 -1.39 -22.89
N GLN A 136 2.53 -1.54 -23.59
CA GLN A 136 1.49 -0.51 -23.69
C GLN A 136 0.97 -0.11 -22.31
N ALA A 137 0.68 -1.09 -21.45
CA ALA A 137 0.24 -0.84 -20.09
C ALA A 137 1.23 0.05 -19.32
N LEU A 138 2.51 -0.32 -19.35
CA LEU A 138 3.55 0.38 -18.58
C LEU A 138 3.92 1.74 -19.16
N GLU A 139 3.79 1.95 -20.48
CA GLU A 139 3.94 3.25 -21.14
C GLU A 139 2.79 4.21 -20.78
N ILE A 140 1.55 3.69 -20.70
CA ILE A 140 0.40 4.47 -20.23
C ILE A 140 0.63 4.90 -18.78
N VAL A 141 1.05 3.96 -17.91
CA VAL A 141 1.39 4.27 -16.50
C VAL A 141 2.49 5.34 -16.42
N GLU A 142 3.58 5.19 -17.20
CA GLU A 142 4.66 6.18 -17.25
C GLU A 142 4.14 7.57 -17.63
N SER A 143 3.30 7.66 -18.66
CA SER A 143 2.72 8.91 -19.16
C SER A 143 1.82 9.56 -18.12
N LEU A 144 0.96 8.78 -17.44
CA LEU A 144 0.08 9.25 -16.38
C LEU A 144 0.87 9.78 -15.18
N VAL A 145 1.90 9.05 -14.73
CA VAL A 145 2.78 9.47 -13.63
C VAL A 145 3.52 10.75 -13.97
N ARG A 146 4.04 10.89 -15.22
CA ARG A 146 4.74 12.09 -15.69
C ARG A 146 3.86 13.33 -15.73
N SER A 147 2.55 13.17 -15.89
CA SER A 147 1.61 14.29 -15.87
C SER A 147 1.63 15.05 -14.54
N GLY A 148 2.00 14.38 -13.44
CA GLY A 148 2.03 14.93 -12.08
C GLY A 148 0.66 15.30 -11.53
N LYS A 149 -0.43 14.79 -12.14
CA LYS A 149 -1.82 15.10 -11.75
C LYS A 149 -2.59 13.91 -11.20
N ILE A 150 -2.03 12.71 -11.31
CA ILE A 150 -2.68 11.48 -10.87
C ILE A 150 -2.27 11.14 -9.45
N ASP A 151 -3.25 10.88 -8.59
CA ASP A 151 -3.03 10.52 -7.18
C ASP A 151 -2.77 9.03 -7.00
N ILE A 152 -3.60 8.17 -7.63
CA ILE A 152 -3.45 6.72 -7.60
C ILE A 152 -3.55 6.14 -9.00
N ILE A 153 -2.67 5.19 -9.31
CA ILE A 153 -2.78 4.29 -10.46
C ILE A 153 -2.78 2.87 -9.93
N VAL A 154 -3.79 2.09 -10.29
CA VAL A 154 -3.88 0.65 -10.03
C VAL A 154 -3.59 -0.11 -11.31
N ILE A 155 -2.75 -1.15 -11.25
CA ILE A 155 -2.48 -2.09 -12.34
C ILE A 155 -2.97 -3.48 -11.90
N ASP A 156 -4.02 -3.98 -12.54
CA ASP A 156 -4.63 -5.29 -12.25
C ASP A 156 -4.56 -6.18 -13.49
N SER A 157 -3.73 -7.18 -13.54
CA SER A 157 -2.65 -7.52 -12.60
C SER A 157 -1.31 -7.68 -13.33
N VAL A 158 -0.20 -7.71 -12.55
CA VAL A 158 1.14 -7.98 -13.10
C VAL A 158 1.17 -9.30 -13.88
N ALA A 159 0.41 -10.30 -13.43
CA ALA A 159 0.34 -11.59 -14.11
C ALA A 159 -0.19 -11.50 -15.55
N ALA A 160 -1.03 -10.51 -15.84
CA ALA A 160 -1.63 -10.28 -17.16
C ALA A 160 -0.79 -9.36 -18.07
N LEU A 161 0.30 -8.76 -17.57
CA LEU A 161 1.20 -7.92 -18.37
C LEU A 161 2.05 -8.81 -19.29
N THR A 162 1.45 -9.27 -20.37
CA THR A 162 2.12 -10.12 -21.37
C THR A 162 2.97 -9.28 -22.30
N PRO A 163 4.27 -9.60 -22.48
CA PRO A 163 5.12 -8.89 -23.45
C PRO A 163 4.60 -9.03 -24.88
N LYS A 164 4.73 -7.97 -25.67
CA LYS A 164 4.30 -7.93 -27.07
C LYS A 164 4.84 -9.11 -27.88
N ASP A 165 6.13 -9.39 -27.77
CA ASP A 165 6.76 -10.52 -28.46
C ASP A 165 6.17 -11.90 -28.09
N GLU A 166 5.56 -12.01 -26.90
CA GLU A 166 4.90 -13.26 -26.46
C GLU A 166 3.51 -13.39 -27.09
N ILE A 167 2.83 -12.26 -27.30
CA ILE A 167 1.52 -12.22 -27.98
C ILE A 167 1.67 -12.48 -29.47
N GLU A 168 2.69 -11.90 -30.11
CA GLU A 168 2.98 -12.05 -31.55
C GLU A 168 3.70 -13.35 -31.89
N GLY A 169 4.22 -14.07 -30.89
CA GLY A 169 4.94 -15.32 -31.06
C GLY A 169 4.03 -16.51 -31.36
N GLU A 170 4.65 -17.61 -31.85
CA GLU A 170 3.92 -18.86 -32.10
C GLU A 170 3.56 -19.54 -30.77
N MET A 171 2.40 -20.22 -30.75
CA MET A 171 1.98 -21.04 -29.61
C MET A 171 3.05 -22.11 -29.29
N GLY A 172 3.51 -22.14 -28.03
CA GLY A 172 4.51 -23.08 -27.55
C GLY A 172 5.95 -22.57 -27.59
N GLN A 173 6.22 -21.36 -28.10
CA GLN A 173 7.54 -20.73 -27.97
C GLN A 173 7.82 -20.37 -26.52
N SER A 174 9.08 -20.61 -26.11
CA SER A 174 9.52 -20.26 -24.77
C SER A 174 9.88 -18.76 -24.68
N HIS A 175 9.13 -18.04 -23.87
CA HIS A 175 9.37 -16.60 -23.59
C HIS A 175 9.90 -16.35 -22.17
N MET A 176 10.61 -17.34 -21.62
CA MET A 176 11.13 -17.27 -20.25
C MET A 176 11.87 -15.95 -19.95
N GLY A 177 11.43 -15.27 -18.90
CA GLY A 177 12.08 -14.07 -18.38
C GLY A 177 11.78 -12.77 -19.12
N LYS A 178 11.03 -12.75 -20.24
CA LYS A 178 10.67 -11.51 -20.95
C LYS A 178 9.85 -10.56 -20.06
N GLN A 179 8.81 -11.07 -19.40
CA GLN A 179 8.01 -10.30 -18.45
C GLN A 179 8.86 -9.72 -17.30
N ALA A 180 9.81 -10.50 -16.76
CA ALA A 180 10.69 -10.02 -15.70
C ALA A 180 11.64 -8.91 -16.17
N ARG A 181 12.10 -8.95 -17.44
CA ARG A 181 12.90 -7.88 -18.05
C ARG A 181 12.07 -6.62 -18.24
N LEU A 182 10.86 -6.74 -18.79
CA LEU A 182 9.91 -5.65 -18.99
C LEU A 182 9.63 -4.94 -17.64
N MET A 183 9.25 -5.69 -16.62
CA MET A 183 9.02 -5.16 -15.27
C MET A 183 10.26 -4.48 -14.69
N SER A 184 11.44 -5.08 -14.87
CA SER A 184 12.68 -4.50 -14.37
C SER A 184 13.03 -3.17 -15.05
N GLN A 185 12.78 -3.04 -16.34
CA GLN A 185 13.00 -1.81 -17.11
C GLN A 185 12.00 -0.72 -16.69
N ALA A 186 10.72 -1.06 -16.63
CA ALA A 186 9.66 -0.13 -16.25
C ALA A 186 9.86 0.39 -14.81
N LEU A 187 10.11 -0.48 -13.85
CA LEU A 187 10.25 -0.09 -12.45
C LEU A 187 11.46 0.84 -12.21
N ARG A 188 12.56 0.68 -12.97
CA ARG A 188 13.69 1.63 -12.93
C ARG A 188 13.27 3.04 -13.34
N LYS A 189 12.45 3.17 -14.39
CA LYS A 189 11.93 4.47 -14.82
C LYS A 189 10.89 5.01 -13.84
N LEU A 190 9.91 4.18 -13.47
CA LEU A 190 8.78 4.57 -12.64
C LEU A 190 9.19 5.04 -11.26
N THR A 191 10.18 4.42 -10.62
CA THR A 191 10.53 4.73 -9.22
C THR A 191 10.85 6.21 -9.00
N ALA A 192 11.69 6.79 -9.86
CA ALA A 192 12.12 8.19 -9.71
C ALA A 192 10.99 9.17 -10.02
N ILE A 193 10.22 8.92 -11.10
CA ILE A 193 9.13 9.82 -11.51
C ILE A 193 7.95 9.74 -10.55
N THR A 194 7.63 8.55 -10.02
CA THR A 194 6.59 8.33 -9.02
C THR A 194 6.88 9.13 -7.73
N ALA A 195 8.13 9.10 -7.26
CA ALA A 195 8.54 9.87 -6.08
C ALA A 195 8.37 11.38 -6.28
N LYS A 196 8.71 11.89 -7.47
CA LYS A 196 8.58 13.33 -7.82
C LYS A 196 7.13 13.76 -7.99
N SER A 197 6.31 12.97 -8.69
CA SER A 197 4.90 13.29 -8.96
C SER A 197 3.99 13.10 -7.74
N LYS A 198 4.48 12.46 -6.67
CA LYS A 198 3.67 12.08 -5.48
C LYS A 198 2.53 11.09 -5.80
N THR A 199 2.52 10.48 -6.98
CA THR A 199 1.56 9.46 -7.38
C THR A 199 1.77 8.18 -6.59
N ILE A 200 0.71 7.49 -6.20
CA ILE A 200 0.76 6.13 -5.67
C ILE A 200 0.56 5.17 -6.84
N VAL A 201 1.47 4.22 -7.02
CA VAL A 201 1.32 3.16 -8.04
C VAL A 201 1.15 1.83 -7.33
N ILE A 202 -0.04 1.23 -7.48
CA ILE A 202 -0.40 -0.06 -6.88
C ILE A 202 -0.34 -1.14 -7.96
N PHE A 203 0.54 -2.12 -7.77
CA PHE A 203 0.58 -3.34 -8.57
C PHE A 203 -0.15 -4.44 -7.83
N ILE A 204 -1.21 -4.95 -8.42
CA ILE A 204 -1.88 -6.18 -7.97
C ILE A 204 -1.12 -7.37 -8.54
N ASN A 205 -0.88 -8.39 -7.71
CA ASN A 205 -0.14 -9.57 -8.13
C ASN A 205 -0.75 -10.86 -7.59
N GLN A 206 -0.58 -11.93 -8.33
CA GLN A 206 -1.03 -13.27 -7.95
C GLN A 206 0.10 -14.03 -7.27
N ILE A 207 -0.21 -15.11 -6.57
CA ILE A 207 0.75 -16.06 -6.05
C ILE A 207 0.88 -17.23 -7.03
N ARG A 208 2.11 -17.69 -7.25
CA ARG A 208 2.44 -18.91 -7.96
C ARG A 208 3.32 -19.79 -7.08
N MET A 209 3.23 -21.08 -7.26
CA MET A 209 4.10 -22.04 -6.55
C MET A 209 5.34 -22.30 -7.39
N GLN A 210 6.51 -22.12 -6.79
CA GLN A 210 7.79 -22.43 -7.43
C GLN A 210 8.06 -23.94 -7.34
N ILE A 211 8.22 -24.58 -8.48
CA ILE A 211 8.51 -26.03 -8.57
C ILE A 211 9.93 -26.28 -8.06
N GLY A 212 10.12 -27.37 -7.31
CA GLY A 212 11.46 -27.81 -6.84
C GLY A 212 11.93 -27.19 -5.52
N VAL A 213 11.13 -26.37 -4.84
CA VAL A 213 11.44 -25.86 -3.51
C VAL A 213 11.02 -26.90 -2.47
N MET A 214 11.97 -27.69 -1.96
CA MET A 214 11.69 -28.69 -0.94
C MET A 214 11.66 -28.11 0.49
N PHE A 215 12.37 -27.00 0.74
CA PHE A 215 12.44 -26.35 2.04
C PHE A 215 12.21 -24.84 1.91
N GLY A 216 11.53 -24.24 2.89
CA GLY A 216 11.18 -22.82 2.91
C GLY A 216 9.83 -22.53 2.27
N ASN A 217 9.59 -21.27 1.90
CA ASN A 217 8.31 -20.85 1.29
C ASN A 217 8.38 -20.96 -0.24
N PRO A 218 7.62 -21.87 -0.87
CA PRO A 218 7.59 -22.02 -2.33
C PRO A 218 6.79 -20.92 -3.04
N GLU A 219 6.07 -20.06 -2.31
CA GLU A 219 5.25 -19.01 -2.91
C GLU A 219 6.10 -17.92 -3.55
N THR A 220 5.80 -17.61 -4.78
CA THR A 220 6.41 -16.51 -5.53
C THR A 220 5.36 -15.72 -6.28
N THR A 221 5.74 -14.52 -6.74
CA THR A 221 4.86 -13.65 -7.53
C THR A 221 5.41 -13.50 -8.94
N PRO A 222 4.56 -13.45 -10.01
CA PRO A 222 4.94 -13.10 -11.38
C PRO A 222 5.68 -11.76 -11.49
N GLY A 223 6.33 -11.52 -12.64
CA GLY A 223 7.07 -10.28 -12.90
C GLY A 223 8.51 -10.28 -12.36
N GLY A 224 9.00 -11.42 -11.87
CA GLY A 224 10.38 -11.60 -11.41
C GLY A 224 10.67 -10.95 -10.05
N LYS A 225 11.97 -10.73 -9.78
CA LYS A 225 12.41 -10.18 -8.48
C LYS A 225 12.34 -8.65 -8.40
N ALA A 226 12.24 -7.94 -9.54
CA ALA A 226 12.34 -6.50 -9.60
C ALA A 226 11.28 -5.80 -8.72
N LEU A 227 10.01 -6.22 -8.83
CA LEU A 227 8.92 -5.63 -8.07
C LEU A 227 9.18 -5.73 -6.55
N LYS A 228 9.70 -6.87 -6.07
CA LYS A 228 10.05 -7.06 -4.65
C LYS A 228 11.11 -6.06 -4.16
N PHE A 229 12.03 -5.61 -5.02
CA PHE A 229 13.07 -4.63 -4.67
C PHE A 229 12.58 -3.19 -4.76
N TYR A 230 11.85 -2.85 -5.83
CA TYR A 230 11.45 -1.46 -6.11
C TYR A 230 10.27 -0.98 -5.26
N THR A 231 9.35 -1.85 -4.86
CA THR A 231 8.23 -1.48 -3.99
C THR A 231 8.70 -0.96 -2.64
N SER A 232 8.00 0.06 -2.15
CA SER A 232 8.18 0.59 -0.79
C SER A 232 7.33 -0.13 0.23
N VAL A 233 6.16 -0.60 -0.17
CA VAL A 233 5.22 -1.37 0.65
C VAL A 233 4.82 -2.62 -0.11
N ARG A 234 4.73 -3.76 0.61
CA ARG A 234 4.18 -5.02 0.07
C ARG A 234 3.19 -5.59 1.07
N LEU A 235 2.01 -5.90 0.58
CA LEU A 235 0.89 -6.43 1.34
C LEU A 235 0.54 -7.83 0.87
N ASP A 236 0.57 -8.79 1.80
CA ASP A 236 0.04 -10.15 1.59
C ASP A 236 -1.40 -10.18 2.13
N ILE A 237 -2.38 -10.34 1.24
CA ILE A 237 -3.80 -10.41 1.60
C ILE A 237 -4.34 -11.81 1.39
N ARG A 238 -5.00 -12.36 2.43
CA ARG A 238 -5.55 -13.72 2.42
C ARG A 238 -6.92 -13.78 3.06
N ARG A 239 -7.86 -14.50 2.44
CA ARG A 239 -9.12 -14.86 3.08
C ARG A 239 -8.86 -15.96 4.10
N ILE A 240 -9.25 -15.74 5.36
CA ILE A 240 -9.03 -16.68 6.47
C ILE A 240 -10.32 -17.35 6.95
N ALA A 241 -11.49 -16.76 6.70
CA ALA A 241 -12.78 -17.35 7.04
C ALA A 241 -13.88 -16.84 6.08
N GLN A 242 -14.98 -17.56 6.03
CA GLN A 242 -16.21 -17.12 5.36
C GLN A 242 -17.17 -16.51 6.38
N ILE A 243 -17.88 -15.47 5.98
CA ILE A 243 -18.95 -14.84 6.75
C ILE A 243 -20.26 -15.31 6.16
N LYS A 244 -21.08 -15.99 6.98
CA LYS A 244 -22.35 -16.59 6.57
C LYS A 244 -23.51 -16.00 7.36
N LYS A 245 -24.67 -15.90 6.71
CA LYS A 245 -25.96 -15.61 7.33
C LYS A 245 -26.91 -16.77 6.97
N GLY A 246 -27.11 -17.68 7.92
CA GLY A 246 -27.69 -18.99 7.62
C GLY A 246 -26.79 -19.79 6.69
N GLU A 247 -27.32 -20.23 5.54
CA GLU A 247 -26.54 -20.94 4.51
C GLU A 247 -25.90 -20.01 3.47
N GLU A 248 -26.31 -18.75 3.42
CA GLU A 248 -25.82 -17.78 2.44
C GLU A 248 -24.44 -17.22 2.86
N ILE A 249 -23.50 -17.18 1.92
CA ILE A 249 -22.18 -16.58 2.13
C ILE A 249 -22.26 -15.10 1.79
N MET A 250 -22.16 -14.26 2.81
CA MET A 250 -22.27 -12.80 2.70
C MET A 250 -20.92 -12.11 2.43
N GLY A 251 -19.83 -12.79 2.73
CA GLY A 251 -18.49 -12.21 2.60
C GLY A 251 -17.39 -13.11 3.14
N GLY A 252 -16.25 -12.52 3.41
CA GLY A 252 -15.11 -13.21 3.99
C GLY A 252 -14.34 -12.34 4.97
N ARG A 253 -13.74 -12.98 5.98
CA ARG A 253 -12.73 -12.36 6.83
C ARG A 253 -11.39 -12.47 6.16
N HIS A 254 -10.71 -11.36 6.04
CA HIS A 254 -9.42 -11.25 5.35
C HIS A 254 -8.35 -10.77 6.31
N ARG A 255 -7.16 -11.34 6.17
CA ARG A 255 -5.95 -10.90 6.86
C ARG A 255 -5.02 -10.23 5.88
N VAL A 256 -4.52 -9.05 6.23
CA VAL A 256 -3.46 -8.35 5.51
C VAL A 256 -2.22 -8.27 6.37
N LYS A 257 -1.10 -8.75 5.83
CA LYS A 257 0.22 -8.65 6.45
C LYS A 257 1.10 -7.70 5.66
N VAL A 258 1.68 -6.73 6.34
CA VAL A 258 2.66 -5.81 5.78
C VAL A 258 4.02 -6.50 5.75
N VAL A 259 4.35 -7.18 4.65
CA VAL A 259 5.58 -7.99 4.56
C VAL A 259 6.83 -7.16 4.23
N LYS A 260 6.64 -5.95 3.72
CA LYS A 260 7.69 -4.96 3.49
C LYS A 260 7.14 -3.56 3.71
N ASN A 261 7.91 -2.71 4.39
CA ASN A 261 7.58 -1.32 4.59
C ASN A 261 8.87 -0.49 4.67
N LYS A 262 9.01 0.52 3.81
CA LYS A 262 10.14 1.47 3.83
C LYS A 262 9.80 2.81 4.48
N VAL A 263 8.55 3.00 4.91
CA VAL A 263 8.09 4.26 5.54
C VAL A 263 7.79 4.11 7.03
N ALA A 264 7.65 2.85 7.51
CA ALA A 264 7.46 2.53 8.93
C ALA A 264 7.94 1.10 9.22
N ALA A 265 7.78 0.62 10.46
CA ALA A 265 8.11 -0.76 10.83
C ALA A 265 7.27 -1.78 10.06
N PRO A 266 7.89 -2.80 9.43
CA PRO A 266 7.18 -3.86 8.73
C PRO A 266 6.61 -4.93 9.68
N PHE A 267 5.95 -5.93 9.10
CA PHE A 267 5.44 -7.17 9.72
C PHE A 267 4.22 -7.00 10.62
N LYS A 268 3.66 -5.79 10.72
CA LYS A 268 2.33 -5.60 11.31
C LYS A 268 1.27 -6.28 10.44
N GLN A 269 0.18 -6.71 11.08
CA GLN A 269 -0.95 -7.33 10.40
C GLN A 269 -2.27 -6.84 10.96
N THR A 270 -3.30 -6.89 10.14
CA THR A 270 -4.67 -6.57 10.51
C THR A 270 -5.64 -7.55 9.87
N GLU A 271 -6.85 -7.61 10.41
CA GLU A 271 -7.94 -8.39 9.86
C GLU A 271 -9.16 -7.48 9.69
N PHE A 272 -9.89 -7.67 8.61
CA PHE A 272 -11.14 -7.00 8.33
C PHE A 272 -12.09 -7.90 7.55
N ASP A 273 -13.36 -7.55 7.57
CA ASP A 273 -14.39 -8.26 6.83
C ASP A 273 -14.65 -7.58 5.49
N LEU A 274 -14.56 -8.36 4.40
CA LEU A 274 -15.01 -7.96 3.06
C LEU A 274 -16.40 -8.55 2.81
N MET A 275 -17.38 -7.68 2.66
CA MET A 275 -18.74 -8.05 2.31
C MET A 275 -18.94 -7.93 0.80
N TYR A 276 -19.59 -8.90 0.19
CA TYR A 276 -19.69 -8.99 -1.29
C TYR A 276 -20.43 -7.83 -1.94
N ASN A 277 -21.28 -7.12 -1.20
CA ASN A 277 -22.08 -6.02 -1.74
C ASN A 277 -21.60 -4.62 -1.31
N GLU A 278 -20.56 -4.53 -0.47
CA GLU A 278 -20.13 -3.25 0.11
C GLU A 278 -18.62 -3.12 0.30
N GLY A 279 -17.85 -4.19 0.03
CA GLY A 279 -16.42 -4.19 0.25
C GLY A 279 -16.04 -4.27 1.73
N ILE A 280 -15.06 -3.47 2.16
CA ILE A 280 -14.58 -3.44 3.56
C ILE A 280 -15.67 -2.92 4.48
N SER A 281 -16.02 -3.72 5.50
CA SER A 281 -16.99 -3.32 6.50
C SER A 281 -16.35 -2.45 7.58
N THR A 282 -16.52 -1.14 7.47
CA THR A 282 -16.02 -0.18 8.46
C THR A 282 -16.61 -0.43 9.84
N GLU A 283 -17.92 -0.70 9.93
CA GLU A 283 -18.59 -1.01 11.19
C GLU A 283 -18.08 -2.31 11.81
N GLY A 284 -17.77 -3.31 10.95
CA GLY A 284 -17.12 -4.56 11.38
C GLY A 284 -15.73 -4.33 11.97
N GLU A 285 -14.94 -3.45 11.38
CA GLU A 285 -13.64 -3.05 11.93
C GLU A 285 -13.78 -2.29 13.25
N ILE A 286 -14.76 -1.37 13.35
CA ILE A 286 -15.04 -0.65 14.60
C ILE A 286 -15.36 -1.64 15.73
N LEU A 287 -16.20 -2.64 15.48
CA LEU A 287 -16.51 -3.68 16.47
C LEU A 287 -15.27 -4.49 16.87
N ALA A 288 -14.50 -4.96 15.89
CA ALA A 288 -13.33 -5.80 16.13
C ALA A 288 -12.20 -5.03 16.85
N LEU A 289 -11.89 -3.82 16.40
CA LEU A 289 -10.88 -2.97 17.02
C LEU A 289 -11.36 -2.42 18.37
N GLY A 290 -12.64 -2.08 18.49
CA GLY A 290 -13.24 -1.64 19.73
C GLY A 290 -13.17 -2.71 20.82
N GLU A 291 -13.44 -3.97 20.47
CA GLU A 291 -13.26 -5.11 21.37
C GLU A 291 -11.78 -5.31 21.74
N LYS A 292 -10.88 -5.26 20.75
CA LYS A 292 -9.44 -5.41 20.96
C LYS A 292 -8.86 -4.36 21.90
N PHE A 293 -9.29 -3.10 21.78
CA PHE A 293 -8.80 -1.99 22.60
C PHE A 293 -9.63 -1.73 23.86
N GLY A 294 -10.68 -2.51 24.09
CA GLY A 294 -11.55 -2.38 25.26
C GLY A 294 -12.47 -1.15 25.24
N THR A 295 -12.61 -0.50 24.06
CA THR A 295 -13.58 0.59 23.84
C THR A 295 -15.00 0.02 23.73
N ILE A 296 -15.14 -1.15 23.12
CA ILE A 296 -16.38 -1.92 23.05
C ILE A 296 -16.21 -3.16 23.92
N GLN A 297 -17.20 -3.43 24.76
CA GLN A 297 -17.27 -4.62 25.58
C GLN A 297 -18.19 -5.65 24.94
N LYS A 298 -17.70 -6.87 24.81
CA LYS A 298 -18.49 -8.01 24.35
C LYS A 298 -18.82 -8.92 25.53
N SER A 299 -20.11 -9.07 25.83
CA SER A 299 -20.61 -9.96 26.87
C SER A 299 -21.56 -10.98 26.25
N GLY A 300 -21.11 -12.22 26.12
CA GLY A 300 -21.81 -13.25 25.36
C GLY A 300 -22.00 -12.79 23.90
N ASN A 301 -23.25 -12.64 23.48
CA ASN A 301 -23.60 -12.18 22.12
C ASN A 301 -23.92 -10.67 22.03
N SER A 302 -23.74 -9.91 23.13
CA SER A 302 -24.06 -8.48 23.18
C SER A 302 -22.82 -7.62 23.08
N TYR A 303 -22.87 -6.59 22.24
CA TYR A 303 -21.86 -5.54 22.11
C TYR A 303 -22.32 -4.30 22.85
N LYS A 304 -21.48 -3.74 23.72
CA LYS A 304 -21.77 -2.56 24.54
C LYS A 304 -20.71 -1.48 24.37
N TYR A 305 -21.15 -0.24 24.41
CA TYR A 305 -20.29 0.94 24.50
C TYR A 305 -20.70 1.74 25.73
N GLY A 306 -19.81 1.80 26.74
CA GLY A 306 -20.19 2.26 28.07
C GLY A 306 -21.31 1.39 28.65
N GLU A 307 -22.40 2.04 29.09
CA GLU A 307 -23.59 1.36 29.60
C GLU A 307 -24.62 0.99 28.52
N SER A 308 -24.47 1.53 27.31
CA SER A 308 -25.41 1.36 26.21
C SER A 308 -25.11 0.08 25.42
N THR A 309 -26.17 -0.68 25.09
CA THR A 309 -26.07 -1.85 24.21
C THR A 309 -26.15 -1.37 22.76
N ILE A 310 -25.09 -1.63 21.95
CA ILE A 310 -25.05 -1.35 20.51
C ILE A 310 -25.97 -2.34 19.78
N GLY A 311 -25.86 -3.64 20.11
CA GLY A 311 -26.66 -4.67 19.48
C GLY A 311 -26.42 -6.06 20.08
N ARG A 312 -27.36 -6.98 19.83
CA ARG A 312 -27.24 -8.39 20.17
C ARG A 312 -26.91 -9.18 18.90
N GLY A 313 -25.68 -9.69 18.83
CA GLY A 313 -25.12 -10.32 17.64
C GLY A 313 -24.33 -9.35 16.76
N TYR A 314 -23.41 -9.92 15.98
CA TYR A 314 -22.50 -9.14 15.12
C TYR A 314 -23.23 -8.30 14.07
N ASP A 315 -24.23 -8.91 13.37
CA ASP A 315 -24.97 -8.22 12.32
C ASP A 315 -25.83 -7.08 12.87
N ALA A 316 -26.50 -7.31 14.02
CA ALA A 316 -27.31 -6.27 14.67
C ALA A 316 -26.43 -5.10 15.15
N ALA A 317 -25.25 -5.39 15.69
CA ALA A 317 -24.31 -4.35 16.11
C ALA A 317 -23.74 -3.57 14.93
N ARG A 318 -23.40 -4.22 13.81
CA ARG A 318 -22.99 -3.56 12.55
C ARG A 318 -24.10 -2.64 12.04
N GLN A 319 -25.33 -3.14 11.98
CA GLN A 319 -26.46 -2.37 11.49
C GLN A 319 -26.71 -1.13 12.36
N ALA A 320 -26.67 -1.26 13.68
CA ALA A 320 -26.82 -0.15 14.61
C ALA A 320 -25.74 0.93 14.41
N LEU A 321 -24.46 0.53 14.23
CA LEU A 321 -23.39 1.47 13.94
C LEU A 321 -23.52 2.15 12.57
N ARG A 322 -24.13 1.48 11.59
CA ARG A 322 -24.44 2.06 10.27
C ARG A 322 -25.54 3.11 10.33
N GLU A 323 -26.56 2.86 11.14
CA GLU A 323 -27.71 3.75 11.32
C GLU A 323 -27.35 4.95 12.21
N ASP A 324 -26.57 4.74 13.26
CA ASP A 324 -26.09 5.80 14.16
C ASP A 324 -24.64 6.19 13.84
N LYS A 325 -24.48 7.08 12.85
CA LYS A 325 -23.17 7.62 12.45
C LYS A 325 -22.48 8.39 13.57
N LYS A 326 -23.24 9.06 14.47
CA LYS A 326 -22.62 9.82 15.58
C LYS A 326 -21.95 8.88 16.57
N LEU A 327 -22.62 7.81 16.93
CA LEU A 327 -22.05 6.76 17.79
C LEU A 327 -20.83 6.11 17.13
N SER A 328 -20.96 5.76 15.85
CA SER A 328 -19.88 5.18 15.06
C SER A 328 -18.63 6.08 15.04
N ASP A 329 -18.80 7.37 14.75
CA ASP A 329 -17.71 8.36 14.70
C ASP A 329 -17.06 8.57 16.08
N GLN A 330 -17.87 8.56 17.15
CA GLN A 330 -17.35 8.69 18.52
C GLN A 330 -16.46 7.51 18.89
N ILE A 331 -16.93 6.29 18.66
CA ILE A 331 -16.16 5.07 18.94
C ILE A 331 -14.90 5.03 18.07
N LEU A 332 -15.00 5.37 16.79
CA LEU A 332 -13.89 5.44 15.87
C LEU A 332 -12.82 6.44 16.33
N LYS A 333 -13.21 7.58 16.85
CA LYS A 333 -12.29 8.59 17.40
C LYS A 333 -11.47 8.04 18.58
N GLU A 334 -12.13 7.30 19.48
CA GLU A 334 -11.45 6.66 20.61
C GLU A 334 -10.50 5.55 20.15
N ILE A 335 -10.93 4.71 19.20
CA ILE A 335 -10.09 3.66 18.62
C ILE A 335 -8.84 4.27 17.98
N ARG A 336 -9.01 5.36 17.19
CA ARG A 336 -7.88 6.06 16.56
C ARG A 336 -6.92 6.68 17.56
N ALA A 337 -7.40 7.16 18.69
CA ALA A 337 -6.54 7.66 19.77
C ALA A 337 -5.66 6.54 20.32
N ARG A 338 -6.25 5.39 20.64
CA ARG A 338 -5.53 4.21 21.16
C ARG A 338 -4.57 3.58 20.14
N LEU A 339 -4.91 3.62 18.85
CA LEU A 339 -4.02 3.16 17.77
C LEU A 339 -2.74 3.97 17.65
N LYS A 340 -2.73 5.24 18.09
CA LYS A 340 -1.54 6.10 18.09
C LYS A 340 -0.60 5.83 19.27
N GLU A 341 -1.09 5.16 20.31
CA GLU A 341 -0.32 4.82 21.53
C GLU A 341 0.43 3.48 21.38
N VAL A 342 0.12 2.68 20.35
CA VAL A 342 0.69 1.36 20.04
C VAL A 342 1.64 1.42 18.83
#